data_6202d9c7bf400c589bff88bf50592833
#
_entry.id   6202d9c7bf400c589bff88bf50592833
#
_cell.length_a   1.000
_cell.length_b   1.000
_cell.length_c   1.000
_cell.angle_alpha   90.00
_cell.angle_beta   90.00
_cell.angle_gamma   90.00
#
_symmetry.space_group_name_H-M   'P 1'
#
loop_
_entity.id
_entity.type
_entity.pdbx_description
1 polymer ?
#
loop_
_entity_poly.entity_id
_entity_poly.type
_entity_poly.pdbx_seq_one_letter_code
_entity_poly.pdbx_strand_id
1 'polypeptide(L)'
;MVYGMENYIKILAVAIVLVFAGCKDWLDVTPAGQATESDLFSTGDGYRSVLNGLYKSMGKPELYGRNWSYGMLDCMAQLYNLESGSFNDEMCKAAAKYEYTNTQVSSSIESAWGIAYNIIANANDLLQNIENASNDIFAEGEMERKMITGEAYACRALIHFELLRLFAPAPVNDDGRAYIPYIESYPVLSATKLGVKPVLEKVIADLEKARGLVAVYDTTINGQGINLSGTGRFNNDFTYNYQTISGQQIEDFDAALIDDFFKGRGYRMSYNAVTALLARVCQYAGREQEAFNYADEVVKAHVVFRDGSKNLMYKDDYSGLTQGWGNNEADFNNRKDYKTMSNLIFAAYNSLSYQGTGSWLSADWKGGVSPNWFQISESYFLHGGVDEKSLDHRWNHMIFLGSGAYPVSAKYFIPTNLDTRDKTVNLFPVIRLTEMKYIMAEYYARNGNVGDAYRILNEIRENRGIYGSSLGGSTWNEFEQELLHDA
;
A
#
# COMPACT_ATOMS: atom_id res chain seq x y z
N MET A 1 -14.28 -22.11 -79.37
CA MET A 1 -13.60 -21.26 -78.36
C MET A 1 -14.38 -20.94 -77.10
N VAL A 2 -15.68 -21.28 -77.04
CA VAL A 2 -16.55 -20.98 -75.87
C VAL A 2 -16.44 -22.08 -74.78
N TYR A 3 -16.21 -23.35 -75.13
CA TYR A 3 -16.13 -24.48 -74.18
C TYR A 3 -14.90 -24.48 -73.25
N GLY A 4 -13.86 -23.74 -73.56
CA GLY A 4 -12.66 -23.61 -72.73
C GLY A 4 -12.83 -22.61 -71.59
N MET A 5 -13.59 -21.57 -71.83
CA MET A 5 -13.72 -20.44 -70.90
C MET A 5 -14.59 -20.77 -69.67
N GLU A 6 -15.63 -21.58 -69.84
CA GLU A 6 -16.46 -22.08 -68.71
C GLU A 6 -15.69 -22.96 -67.73
N ASN A 7 -14.76 -23.77 -68.19
CA ASN A 7 -13.94 -24.62 -67.33
C ASN A 7 -12.89 -23.77 -66.55
N TYR A 8 -12.34 -22.74 -67.15
CA TYR A 8 -11.43 -21.81 -66.42
C TYR A 8 -12.16 -21.02 -65.35
N ILE A 9 -13.40 -20.58 -65.60
CA ILE A 9 -14.23 -19.89 -64.59
C ILE A 9 -14.58 -20.83 -63.44
N LYS A 10 -14.91 -22.09 -63.70
CA LYS A 10 -15.17 -23.09 -62.63
C LYS A 10 -13.92 -23.40 -61.81
N ILE A 11 -12.77 -23.54 -62.45
CA ILE A 11 -11.47 -23.74 -61.75
C ILE A 11 -11.09 -22.50 -60.90
N LEU A 12 -11.31 -21.30 -61.44
CA LEU A 12 -11.06 -20.08 -60.72
C LEU A 12 -12.00 -19.91 -59.52
N ALA A 13 -13.29 -20.26 -59.67
CA ALA A 13 -14.26 -20.23 -58.56
C ALA A 13 -13.93 -21.25 -57.44
N VAL A 14 -13.47 -22.43 -57.79
CA VAL A 14 -13.01 -23.45 -56.83
C VAL A 14 -11.71 -23.00 -56.11
N ALA A 15 -10.79 -22.40 -56.87
CA ALA A 15 -9.57 -21.84 -56.26
C ALA A 15 -9.84 -20.68 -55.27
N ILE A 16 -10.82 -19.82 -55.59
CA ILE A 16 -11.23 -18.72 -54.69
C ILE A 16 -11.92 -19.31 -53.43
N VAL A 17 -12.74 -20.35 -53.54
CA VAL A 17 -13.36 -20.98 -52.36
C VAL A 17 -12.31 -21.67 -51.47
N LEU A 18 -11.26 -22.26 -52.04
CA LEU A 18 -10.17 -22.87 -51.28
C LEU A 18 -9.28 -21.83 -50.58
N VAL A 19 -9.18 -20.62 -51.07
CA VAL A 19 -8.44 -19.53 -50.43
C VAL A 19 -9.22 -18.99 -49.21
N PHE A 20 -10.55 -19.04 -49.23
CA PHE A 20 -11.39 -18.67 -48.06
C PHE A 20 -11.60 -19.80 -47.04
N ALA A 21 -11.23 -21.03 -47.35
CA ALA A 21 -11.21 -22.18 -46.44
C ALA A 21 -9.88 -22.29 -45.66
N GLY A 22 -9.03 -21.27 -45.69
CA GLY A 22 -7.82 -21.17 -44.91
C GLY A 22 -8.16 -21.17 -43.42
N CYS A 23 -7.65 -22.20 -42.73
CA CYS A 23 -7.83 -22.49 -41.32
C CYS A 23 -7.66 -21.23 -40.48
N LYS A 24 -8.69 -20.81 -39.76
CA LYS A 24 -8.63 -19.81 -38.69
C LYS A 24 -7.62 -20.21 -37.60
N ASP A 25 -7.43 -21.50 -37.40
CA ASP A 25 -6.59 -22.07 -36.36
C ASP A 25 -5.06 -21.93 -36.61
N TRP A 26 -4.63 -21.56 -37.83
CA TRP A 26 -3.20 -21.39 -38.14
C TRP A 26 -2.63 -20.02 -37.71
N LEU A 27 -3.51 -19.05 -37.45
CA LEU A 27 -3.14 -17.72 -36.96
C LEU A 27 -3.19 -17.59 -35.44
N ASP A 28 -3.82 -18.55 -34.74
CA ASP A 28 -3.84 -18.64 -33.27
C ASP A 28 -2.65 -19.47 -32.74
N VAL A 29 -1.44 -19.10 -33.13
CA VAL A 29 -0.25 -19.67 -32.49
C VAL A 29 -0.05 -18.93 -31.18
N THR A 30 -0.59 -19.48 -30.09
CA THR A 30 -0.14 -19.10 -28.74
C THR A 30 1.33 -19.41 -28.62
N PRO A 31 2.21 -18.41 -28.33
CA PRO A 31 3.63 -18.68 -28.10
C PRO A 31 3.76 -19.74 -27.01
N ALA A 32 4.59 -20.75 -27.27
CA ALA A 32 4.83 -21.83 -26.31
C ALA A 32 5.26 -21.25 -24.95
N GLY A 33 4.46 -21.47 -23.91
CA GLY A 33 4.73 -20.96 -22.55
C GLY A 33 3.94 -19.72 -22.12
N GLN A 34 3.01 -19.20 -22.95
CA GLN A 34 2.03 -18.18 -22.52
C GLN A 34 0.66 -18.84 -22.32
N ALA A 35 0.12 -18.74 -21.10
CA ALA A 35 -1.27 -19.13 -20.83
C ALA A 35 -2.20 -18.14 -21.53
N THR A 36 -3.26 -18.65 -22.17
CA THR A 36 -4.32 -17.76 -22.69
C THR A 36 -5.15 -17.20 -21.54
N GLU A 37 -5.86 -16.10 -21.77
CA GLU A 37 -6.80 -15.54 -20.78
C GLU A 37 -7.81 -16.60 -20.32
N SER A 38 -8.34 -17.41 -21.25
CA SER A 38 -9.25 -18.52 -20.96
C SER A 38 -8.60 -19.61 -20.08
N ASP A 39 -7.33 -19.94 -20.31
CA ASP A 39 -6.61 -20.91 -19.47
C ASP A 39 -6.39 -20.36 -18.06
N LEU A 40 -6.03 -19.07 -17.98
CA LEU A 40 -5.74 -18.39 -16.71
C LEU A 40 -6.98 -18.36 -15.80
N PHE A 41 -8.15 -18.04 -16.34
CA PHE A 41 -9.40 -17.98 -15.57
C PHE A 41 -10.18 -19.31 -15.52
N SER A 42 -9.57 -20.42 -15.91
CA SER A 42 -10.18 -21.76 -15.81
C SER A 42 -10.02 -22.39 -14.42
N THR A 43 -9.12 -21.88 -13.56
CA THR A 43 -8.78 -22.45 -12.25
C THR A 43 -8.69 -21.37 -11.17
N GLY A 44 -8.95 -21.73 -9.90
CA GLY A 44 -8.76 -20.83 -8.75
C GLY A 44 -7.34 -20.30 -8.65
N ASP A 45 -6.31 -21.10 -8.94
CA ASP A 45 -4.92 -20.69 -8.95
C ASP A 45 -4.63 -19.61 -9.99
N GLY A 46 -5.31 -19.65 -11.12
CA GLY A 46 -5.24 -18.59 -12.12
C GLY A 46 -5.75 -17.26 -11.58
N TYR A 47 -6.90 -17.25 -10.91
CA TYR A 47 -7.43 -16.06 -10.23
C TYR A 47 -6.50 -15.57 -9.12
N ARG A 48 -5.93 -16.47 -8.29
CA ARG A 48 -4.90 -16.13 -7.30
C ARG A 48 -3.69 -15.45 -7.94
N SER A 49 -3.27 -15.96 -9.11
CA SER A 49 -2.11 -15.45 -9.85
C SER A 49 -2.35 -14.03 -10.36
N VAL A 50 -3.53 -13.74 -10.93
CA VAL A 50 -3.90 -12.39 -11.37
C VAL A 50 -3.95 -11.43 -10.18
N LEU A 51 -4.61 -11.82 -9.08
CA LEU A 51 -4.68 -11.00 -7.87
C LEU A 51 -3.27 -10.69 -7.31
N ASN A 52 -2.39 -11.68 -7.25
CA ASN A 52 -1.00 -11.48 -6.84
C ASN A 52 -0.25 -10.55 -7.80
N GLY A 53 -0.57 -10.58 -9.10
CA GLY A 53 -0.07 -9.66 -10.11
C GLY A 53 -0.42 -8.20 -9.84
N LEU A 54 -1.64 -7.92 -9.30
CA LEU A 54 -2.04 -6.58 -8.88
C LEU A 54 -1.14 -6.07 -7.76
N TYR A 55 -0.96 -6.85 -6.68
CA TYR A 55 -0.10 -6.49 -5.56
C TYR A 55 1.37 -6.32 -5.95
N LYS A 56 1.89 -7.24 -6.78
CA LYS A 56 3.25 -7.14 -7.32
C LYS A 56 3.44 -5.86 -8.12
N SER A 57 2.44 -5.45 -8.90
CA SER A 57 2.49 -4.22 -9.68
C SER A 57 2.46 -2.97 -8.80
N MET A 58 1.71 -2.98 -7.68
CA MET A 58 1.72 -1.90 -6.69
C MET A 58 3.10 -1.71 -6.06
N GLY A 59 3.85 -2.79 -5.83
CA GLY A 59 5.18 -2.76 -5.25
C GLY A 59 6.31 -2.32 -6.20
N LYS A 60 6.01 -2.02 -7.47
CA LYS A 60 7.04 -1.54 -8.42
C LYS A 60 7.61 -0.18 -8.00
N PRO A 61 8.89 0.11 -8.36
CA PRO A 61 9.54 1.38 -8.04
C PRO A 61 8.79 2.62 -8.56
N GLU A 62 8.05 2.50 -9.65
CA GLU A 62 7.27 3.57 -10.24
C GLU A 62 6.05 3.96 -9.37
N LEU A 63 5.58 3.02 -8.53
CA LEU A 63 4.50 3.23 -7.56
C LEU A 63 5.04 3.22 -6.12
N TYR A 64 4.45 2.39 -5.23
CA TYR A 64 4.80 2.37 -3.80
C TYR A 64 6.23 1.87 -3.51
N GLY A 65 6.84 1.11 -4.43
CA GLY A 65 8.23 0.64 -4.27
C GLY A 65 9.25 1.78 -4.22
N ARG A 66 8.90 3.00 -4.66
CA ARG A 66 9.74 4.20 -4.55
C ARG A 66 8.95 5.50 -4.75
N ASN A 67 8.40 5.76 -5.96
CA ASN A 67 7.94 7.09 -6.36
C ASN A 67 6.71 7.57 -5.57
N TRP A 68 5.80 6.66 -5.18
CA TRP A 68 4.63 6.96 -4.36
C TRP A 68 4.87 6.79 -2.85
N SER A 69 6.13 6.66 -2.46
CA SER A 69 6.56 6.59 -1.07
C SER A 69 7.79 7.50 -0.88
N TYR A 70 8.92 6.93 -0.49
CA TYR A 70 10.14 7.65 -0.13
C TYR A 70 10.85 8.37 -1.29
N GLY A 71 10.42 8.18 -2.53
CA GLY A 71 11.00 8.81 -3.72
C GLY A 71 10.32 10.14 -4.05
N MET A 72 9.67 10.21 -5.22
CA MET A 72 9.14 11.46 -5.77
C MET A 72 8.16 12.17 -4.82
N LEU A 73 7.22 11.47 -4.19
CA LEU A 73 6.20 12.12 -3.34
C LEU A 73 6.79 12.69 -2.05
N ASP A 74 7.67 11.98 -1.36
CA ASP A 74 8.32 12.50 -0.15
C ASP A 74 9.23 13.70 -0.48
N CYS A 75 9.87 13.72 -1.68
CA CYS A 75 10.62 14.88 -2.16
C CYS A 75 9.69 16.07 -2.43
N MET A 76 8.54 15.87 -3.09
CA MET A 76 7.53 16.92 -3.29
C MET A 76 6.95 17.44 -1.97
N ALA A 77 6.80 16.56 -0.97
CA ALA A 77 6.37 16.92 0.38
C ALA A 77 7.45 17.63 1.21
N GLN A 78 8.64 17.88 0.64
CA GLN A 78 9.76 18.58 1.29
C GLN A 78 10.29 17.84 2.55
N LEU A 79 10.12 16.51 2.63
CA LEU A 79 10.54 15.73 3.81
C LEU A 79 12.06 15.58 3.92
N TYR A 80 12.81 15.88 2.85
CA TYR A 80 14.25 15.73 2.80
C TYR A 80 14.98 17.04 2.56
N ASN A 81 16.17 17.16 3.12
CA ASN A 81 17.10 18.25 2.80
C ASN A 81 17.84 17.92 1.51
N LEU A 82 17.28 18.31 0.37
CA LEU A 82 17.85 18.07 -0.96
C LEU A 82 18.87 19.11 -1.42
N GLU A 83 19.04 20.20 -0.66
CA GLU A 83 19.99 21.27 -0.95
C GLU A 83 21.42 20.95 -0.44
N SER A 84 21.60 19.84 0.31
CA SER A 84 22.93 19.42 0.71
C SER A 84 23.77 19.12 -0.54
N GLY A 85 24.97 19.67 -0.62
CA GLY A 85 25.84 19.60 -1.82
C GLY A 85 26.29 18.19 -2.22
N SER A 86 25.94 17.18 -1.43
CA SER A 86 26.21 15.77 -1.72
C SER A 86 25.01 15.01 -2.32
N PHE A 87 23.79 15.55 -2.26
CA PHE A 87 22.62 14.88 -2.87
C PHE A 87 22.63 15.09 -4.39
N ASN A 88 22.55 14.00 -5.15
CA ASN A 88 22.77 14.04 -6.60
C ASN A 88 21.66 13.35 -7.45
N ASP A 89 20.43 13.27 -6.94
CA ASP A 89 19.30 12.78 -7.73
C ASP A 89 18.52 13.95 -8.35
N GLU A 90 18.69 14.13 -9.64
CA GLU A 90 18.06 15.22 -10.40
C GLU A 90 16.53 15.11 -10.45
N MET A 91 15.99 13.87 -10.49
CA MET A 91 14.53 13.67 -10.46
C MET A 91 13.95 14.14 -9.14
N CYS A 92 14.55 13.76 -8.00
CA CYS A 92 14.11 14.20 -6.68
C CYS A 92 14.22 15.72 -6.48
N LYS A 93 15.33 16.32 -6.94
CA LYS A 93 15.51 17.78 -6.86
C LYS A 93 14.48 18.55 -7.68
N ALA A 94 14.23 18.09 -8.91
CA ALA A 94 13.24 18.69 -9.81
C ALA A 94 11.80 18.46 -9.27
N ALA A 95 11.50 17.29 -8.75
CA ALA A 95 10.21 16.98 -8.12
C ALA A 95 9.93 17.89 -6.91
N ALA A 96 10.93 18.10 -6.03
CA ALA A 96 10.82 18.99 -4.89
C ALA A 96 10.54 20.46 -5.29
N LYS A 97 10.97 20.86 -6.48
CA LYS A 97 10.70 22.20 -7.05
C LYS A 97 9.44 22.25 -7.90
N TYR A 98 8.70 21.12 -7.98
CA TYR A 98 7.51 20.99 -8.82
C TYR A 98 7.78 21.26 -10.32
N GLU A 99 8.98 20.94 -10.80
CA GLU A 99 9.39 21.10 -12.20
C GLU A 99 8.85 19.96 -13.07
N TYR A 100 7.54 19.93 -13.29
CA TYR A 100 6.85 18.86 -14.02
C TYR A 100 7.27 18.71 -15.48
N THR A 101 7.90 19.73 -16.07
CA THR A 101 8.46 19.68 -17.43
C THR A 101 9.85 19.08 -17.51
N ASN A 102 10.51 18.83 -16.37
CA ASN A 102 11.75 18.08 -16.31
C ASN A 102 11.53 16.67 -16.87
N THR A 103 12.40 16.23 -17.78
CA THR A 103 12.23 14.95 -18.50
C THR A 103 12.16 13.74 -17.55
N GLN A 104 12.94 13.74 -16.47
CA GLN A 104 12.93 12.62 -15.51
C GLN A 104 11.65 12.61 -14.67
N VAL A 105 11.14 13.78 -14.29
CA VAL A 105 9.88 13.92 -13.55
C VAL A 105 8.71 13.52 -14.44
N SER A 106 8.62 14.05 -15.66
CA SER A 106 7.52 13.71 -16.59
C SER A 106 7.50 12.23 -16.94
N SER A 107 8.64 11.61 -17.24
CA SER A 107 8.74 10.17 -17.52
C SER A 107 8.33 9.32 -16.31
N SER A 108 8.67 9.75 -15.09
CA SER A 108 8.25 9.06 -13.86
C SER A 108 6.74 9.14 -13.65
N ILE A 109 6.13 10.29 -13.92
CA ILE A 109 4.69 10.51 -13.86
C ILE A 109 3.95 9.66 -14.91
N GLU A 110 4.41 9.67 -16.16
CA GLU A 110 3.83 8.89 -17.26
C GLU A 110 3.89 7.39 -16.98
N SER A 111 5.03 6.90 -16.48
CA SER A 111 5.22 5.50 -16.12
C SER A 111 4.30 5.08 -14.98
N ALA A 112 4.20 5.90 -13.93
CA ALA A 112 3.29 5.65 -12.81
C ALA A 112 1.81 5.62 -13.27
N TRP A 113 1.40 6.56 -14.11
CA TRP A 113 0.07 6.58 -14.71
C TRP A 113 -0.23 5.31 -15.50
N GLY A 114 0.69 4.91 -16.39
CA GLY A 114 0.52 3.71 -17.23
C GLY A 114 0.40 2.43 -16.38
N ILE A 115 1.26 2.26 -15.35
CA ILE A 115 1.19 1.11 -14.45
C ILE A 115 -0.08 1.12 -13.61
N ALA A 116 -0.50 2.28 -13.11
CA ALA A 116 -1.73 2.43 -12.34
C ALA A 116 -2.96 1.98 -13.14
N TYR A 117 -3.12 2.46 -14.38
CA TYR A 117 -4.23 2.01 -15.23
C TYR A 117 -4.09 0.56 -15.71
N ASN A 118 -2.88 0.02 -15.82
CA ASN A 118 -2.69 -1.41 -16.06
C ASN A 118 -3.19 -2.27 -14.87
N ILE A 119 -2.94 -1.84 -13.62
CA ILE A 119 -3.50 -2.50 -12.44
C ILE A 119 -5.04 -2.47 -12.48
N ILE A 120 -5.63 -1.31 -12.80
CA ILE A 120 -7.08 -1.15 -12.93
C ILE A 120 -7.65 -2.08 -14.01
N ALA A 121 -7.00 -2.15 -15.17
CA ALA A 121 -7.40 -3.02 -16.28
C ALA A 121 -7.41 -4.50 -15.86
N ASN A 122 -6.33 -4.98 -15.23
CA ASN A 122 -6.25 -6.36 -14.73
C ASN A 122 -7.24 -6.64 -13.60
N ALA A 123 -7.52 -5.66 -12.73
CA ALA A 123 -8.56 -5.79 -11.71
C ALA A 123 -9.95 -5.94 -12.33
N ASN A 124 -10.27 -5.16 -13.37
CA ASN A 124 -11.53 -5.25 -14.09
C ASN A 124 -11.69 -6.57 -14.83
N ASP A 125 -10.63 -7.03 -15.49
CA ASP A 125 -10.59 -8.32 -16.18
C ASP A 125 -10.88 -9.47 -15.20
N LEU A 126 -10.18 -9.48 -14.05
CA LEU A 126 -10.44 -10.44 -12.98
C LEU A 126 -11.89 -10.36 -12.49
N LEU A 127 -12.40 -9.16 -12.23
CA LEU A 127 -13.76 -8.96 -11.73
C LEU A 127 -14.84 -9.44 -12.71
N GLN A 128 -14.65 -9.23 -14.01
CA GLN A 128 -15.59 -9.69 -15.04
C GLN A 128 -15.59 -11.23 -15.15
N ASN A 129 -14.42 -11.85 -15.11
CA ASN A 129 -14.29 -13.30 -15.21
C ASN A 129 -14.80 -14.01 -13.95
N ILE A 130 -14.53 -13.49 -12.74
CA ILE A 130 -14.91 -14.12 -11.48
C ILE A 130 -16.43 -14.06 -11.21
N GLU A 131 -17.16 -13.11 -11.82
CA GLU A 131 -18.59 -12.96 -11.62
C GLU A 131 -19.36 -14.24 -11.98
N ASN A 132 -18.94 -14.93 -13.05
CA ASN A 132 -19.58 -16.15 -13.57
C ASN A 132 -18.81 -17.42 -13.22
N ALA A 133 -17.73 -17.34 -12.44
CA ALA A 133 -16.91 -18.49 -12.08
C ALA A 133 -17.65 -19.40 -11.08
N SER A 134 -17.57 -20.73 -11.31
CA SER A 134 -18.09 -21.71 -10.34
C SER A 134 -17.26 -21.70 -9.07
N ASN A 135 -17.89 -21.87 -7.91
CA ASN A 135 -17.19 -22.04 -6.65
C ASN A 135 -16.27 -23.27 -6.62
N ASP A 136 -16.58 -24.29 -7.42
CA ASP A 136 -15.88 -25.57 -7.43
C ASP A 136 -14.44 -25.50 -7.98
N ILE A 137 -14.12 -24.44 -8.72
CA ILE A 137 -12.74 -24.25 -9.22
C ILE A 137 -11.80 -23.65 -8.18
N PHE A 138 -12.33 -23.14 -7.05
CA PHE A 138 -11.56 -22.55 -5.96
C PHE A 138 -11.34 -23.57 -4.86
N ALA A 139 -10.12 -23.69 -4.34
CA ALA A 139 -9.77 -24.65 -3.31
C ALA A 139 -10.63 -24.48 -2.04
N GLU A 140 -10.89 -23.22 -1.65
CA GLU A 140 -11.72 -22.87 -0.48
C GLU A 140 -13.13 -22.39 -0.90
N GLY A 141 -13.58 -22.77 -2.09
CA GLY A 141 -14.93 -22.57 -2.59
C GLY A 141 -15.38 -21.11 -2.64
N GLU A 142 -16.61 -20.86 -2.20
CA GLU A 142 -17.23 -19.55 -2.23
C GLU A 142 -16.45 -18.51 -1.39
N MET A 143 -15.86 -18.93 -0.28
CA MET A 143 -15.11 -18.04 0.61
C MET A 143 -13.91 -17.45 -0.13
N GLU A 144 -13.10 -18.26 -0.78
CA GLU A 144 -11.96 -17.81 -1.57
C GLU A 144 -12.40 -16.90 -2.73
N ARG A 145 -13.43 -17.30 -3.46
CA ARG A 145 -14.00 -16.49 -4.55
C ARG A 145 -14.40 -15.11 -4.07
N LYS A 146 -15.11 -15.01 -2.93
CA LYS A 146 -15.48 -13.72 -2.32
C LYS A 146 -14.27 -12.90 -1.90
N MET A 147 -13.26 -13.53 -1.30
CA MET A 147 -12.02 -12.86 -0.89
C MET A 147 -11.29 -12.27 -2.10
N ILE A 148 -11.08 -13.05 -3.18
CA ILE A 148 -10.44 -12.57 -4.41
C ILE A 148 -11.24 -11.40 -5.01
N THR A 149 -12.55 -11.53 -5.08
CA THR A 149 -13.44 -10.48 -5.61
C THR A 149 -13.32 -9.19 -4.79
N GLY A 150 -13.39 -9.30 -3.45
CA GLY A 150 -13.29 -8.15 -2.55
C GLY A 150 -11.94 -7.44 -2.64
N GLU A 151 -10.86 -8.20 -2.67
CA GLU A 151 -9.52 -7.64 -2.81
C GLU A 151 -9.32 -6.95 -4.17
N ALA A 152 -9.87 -7.49 -5.26
CA ALA A 152 -9.80 -6.86 -6.57
C ALA A 152 -10.54 -5.51 -6.61
N TYR A 153 -11.75 -5.41 -6.00
CA TYR A 153 -12.45 -4.14 -5.84
C TYR A 153 -11.63 -3.14 -5.01
N ALA A 154 -11.04 -3.59 -3.90
CA ALA A 154 -10.23 -2.73 -3.05
C ALA A 154 -8.96 -2.22 -3.75
N CYS A 155 -8.29 -3.07 -4.53
CA CYS A 155 -7.14 -2.68 -5.35
C CYS A 155 -7.52 -1.65 -6.41
N ARG A 156 -8.65 -1.86 -7.11
CA ARG A 156 -9.17 -0.90 -8.09
C ARG A 156 -9.47 0.45 -7.46
N ALA A 157 -10.14 0.45 -6.32
CA ALA A 157 -10.50 1.65 -5.58
C ALA A 157 -9.26 2.40 -5.07
N LEU A 158 -8.29 1.71 -4.47
CA LEU A 158 -7.04 2.31 -3.99
C LEU A 158 -6.31 3.04 -5.12
N ILE A 159 -6.13 2.37 -6.26
CA ILE A 159 -5.37 2.96 -7.37
C ILE A 159 -6.11 4.15 -8.00
N HIS A 160 -7.44 4.09 -8.15
CA HIS A 160 -8.20 5.27 -8.60
C HIS A 160 -8.13 6.42 -7.60
N PHE A 161 -8.16 6.13 -6.29
CA PHE A 161 -8.02 7.16 -5.27
C PHE A 161 -6.64 7.82 -5.28
N GLU A 162 -5.57 7.05 -5.46
CA GLU A 162 -4.22 7.62 -5.62
C GLU A 162 -4.11 8.48 -6.88
N LEU A 163 -4.66 8.01 -8.01
CA LEU A 163 -4.72 8.82 -9.24
C LEU A 163 -5.51 10.11 -9.02
N LEU A 164 -6.63 10.06 -8.30
CA LEU A 164 -7.40 11.26 -7.99
C LEU A 164 -6.58 12.26 -7.17
N ARG A 165 -5.91 11.81 -6.11
CA ARG A 165 -5.09 12.69 -5.25
C ARG A 165 -3.92 13.33 -5.98
N LEU A 166 -3.35 12.61 -6.96
CA LEU A 166 -2.18 13.07 -7.70
C LEU A 166 -2.52 13.96 -8.91
N PHE A 167 -3.68 13.76 -9.53
CA PHE A 167 -4.01 14.39 -10.81
C PHE A 167 -5.26 15.29 -10.79
N ALA A 168 -5.85 15.50 -9.61
CA ALA A 168 -6.99 16.39 -9.43
C ALA A 168 -6.74 17.32 -8.22
N PRO A 169 -7.44 18.47 -8.11
CA PRO A 169 -7.39 19.28 -6.91
C PRO A 169 -7.99 18.53 -5.72
N ALA A 170 -7.59 18.92 -4.50
CA ALA A 170 -8.26 18.46 -3.30
C ALA A 170 -9.74 18.88 -3.31
N PRO A 171 -10.66 18.11 -2.69
CA PRO A 171 -12.09 18.41 -2.71
C PRO A 171 -12.46 19.81 -2.26
N VAL A 172 -11.71 20.39 -1.33
CA VAL A 172 -11.89 21.78 -0.86
C VAL A 172 -11.63 22.82 -1.98
N ASN A 173 -10.85 22.45 -2.99
CA ASN A 173 -10.49 23.29 -4.13
C ASN A 173 -11.12 22.77 -5.44
N ASP A 174 -12.15 21.90 -5.36
CA ASP A 174 -12.80 21.33 -6.53
C ASP A 174 -13.45 22.44 -7.39
N ASP A 175 -13.02 22.54 -8.64
CA ASP A 175 -13.51 23.52 -9.62
C ASP A 175 -14.57 22.93 -10.56
N GLY A 176 -15.04 21.72 -10.29
CA GLY A 176 -16.07 21.02 -11.06
C GLY A 176 -15.62 20.48 -12.41
N ARG A 177 -14.33 20.58 -12.75
CA ARG A 177 -13.79 20.00 -13.99
C ARG A 177 -13.60 18.49 -13.87
N ALA A 178 -13.48 17.81 -15.01
CA ALA A 178 -13.20 16.40 -15.10
C ALA A 178 -11.69 16.16 -15.22
N TYR A 179 -11.14 15.30 -14.36
CA TYR A 179 -9.70 15.10 -14.22
C TYR A 179 -9.22 13.71 -14.64
N ILE A 180 -9.81 12.67 -14.07
CA ILE A 180 -9.41 11.28 -14.32
C ILE A 180 -10.63 10.43 -14.71
N PRO A 181 -10.47 9.41 -15.57
CA PRO A 181 -11.51 8.42 -15.78
C PRO A 181 -11.56 7.43 -14.60
N TYR A 182 -12.77 6.99 -14.22
CA TYR A 182 -12.97 5.83 -13.36
C TYR A 182 -13.41 4.65 -14.22
N ILE A 183 -12.54 3.65 -14.34
CA ILE A 183 -12.71 2.53 -15.26
C ILE A 183 -13.23 1.31 -14.52
N GLU A 184 -14.38 0.77 -14.98
CA GLU A 184 -15.10 -0.35 -14.34
C GLU A 184 -15.24 -1.59 -15.23
N SER A 185 -14.65 -1.57 -16.44
CA SER A 185 -14.73 -2.69 -17.38
C SER A 185 -13.41 -2.89 -18.12
N TYR A 186 -13.27 -4.04 -18.76
CA TYR A 186 -12.14 -4.42 -19.62
C TYR A 186 -12.64 -5.27 -20.80
N PRO A 187 -12.12 -5.04 -22.04
CA PRO A 187 -11.30 -3.90 -22.46
C PRO A 187 -12.09 -2.60 -22.56
N VAL A 188 -11.41 -1.46 -22.47
CA VAL A 188 -12.02 -0.14 -22.66
C VAL A 188 -11.34 0.56 -23.81
N LEU A 189 -12.11 0.88 -24.86
CA LEU A 189 -11.61 1.59 -26.04
C LEU A 189 -11.61 3.12 -25.88
N SER A 190 -12.49 3.63 -25.02
CA SER A 190 -12.62 5.08 -24.74
C SER A 190 -13.12 5.26 -23.32
N ALA A 191 -12.54 6.21 -22.59
CA ALA A 191 -12.90 6.49 -21.21
C ALA A 191 -13.21 7.97 -21.01
N THR A 192 -14.32 8.27 -20.34
CA THR A 192 -14.72 9.63 -20.00
C THR A 192 -14.11 10.02 -18.64
N LYS A 193 -13.46 11.16 -18.57
CA LYS A 193 -12.99 11.72 -17.31
C LYS A 193 -14.18 12.16 -16.44
N LEU A 194 -14.01 12.05 -15.14
CA LEU A 194 -14.96 12.45 -14.12
C LEU A 194 -14.35 13.53 -13.21
N GLY A 195 -15.20 14.31 -12.55
CA GLY A 195 -14.79 15.25 -11.51
C GLY A 195 -14.46 14.57 -10.20
N VAL A 196 -13.96 15.34 -9.24
CA VAL A 196 -13.49 14.86 -7.94
C VAL A 196 -14.58 14.08 -7.19
N LYS A 197 -15.74 14.69 -6.99
CA LYS A 197 -16.83 14.07 -6.22
C LYS A 197 -17.35 12.77 -6.84
N PRO A 198 -17.68 12.67 -8.14
CA PRO A 198 -18.09 11.41 -8.76
C PRO A 198 -17.06 10.30 -8.64
N VAL A 199 -15.75 10.61 -8.71
CA VAL A 199 -14.71 9.60 -8.51
C VAL A 199 -14.70 9.11 -7.07
N LEU A 200 -14.79 9.99 -6.09
CA LEU A 200 -14.83 9.62 -4.67
C LEU A 200 -16.04 8.74 -4.34
N GLU A 201 -17.23 9.04 -4.88
CA GLU A 201 -18.42 8.20 -4.69
C GLU A 201 -18.20 6.78 -5.21
N LYS A 202 -17.56 6.63 -6.38
CA LYS A 202 -17.25 5.33 -6.94
C LYS A 202 -16.18 4.58 -6.13
N VAL A 203 -15.14 5.28 -5.67
CA VAL A 203 -14.12 4.72 -4.79
C VAL A 203 -14.75 4.18 -3.50
N ILE A 204 -15.61 4.97 -2.85
CA ILE A 204 -16.29 4.55 -1.62
C ILE A 204 -17.19 3.33 -1.87
N ALA A 205 -17.98 3.34 -2.95
CA ALA A 205 -18.85 2.21 -3.30
C ALA A 205 -18.06 0.91 -3.54
N ASP A 206 -16.92 0.98 -4.24
CA ASP A 206 -16.05 -0.18 -4.43
C ASP A 206 -15.46 -0.69 -3.11
N LEU A 207 -15.05 0.23 -2.22
CA LEU A 207 -14.48 -0.13 -0.92
C LEU A 207 -15.54 -0.73 0.03
N GLU A 208 -16.76 -0.21 0.06
CA GLU A 208 -17.86 -0.78 0.85
C GLU A 208 -18.20 -2.20 0.38
N LYS A 209 -18.27 -2.40 -0.95
CA LYS A 209 -18.46 -3.73 -1.53
C LYS A 209 -17.29 -4.66 -1.18
N ALA A 210 -16.06 -4.20 -1.32
CA ALA A 210 -14.87 -4.95 -0.96
C ALA A 210 -14.90 -5.37 0.51
N ARG A 211 -15.20 -4.43 1.42
CA ARG A 211 -15.27 -4.65 2.87
C ARG A 211 -16.24 -5.78 3.22
N GLY A 212 -17.44 -5.77 2.65
CA GLY A 212 -18.42 -6.85 2.86
C GLY A 212 -17.93 -8.22 2.34
N LEU A 213 -17.23 -8.24 1.22
CA LEU A 213 -16.72 -9.47 0.62
C LEU A 213 -15.55 -10.07 1.40
N VAL A 214 -14.57 -9.28 1.84
CA VAL A 214 -13.42 -9.79 2.59
C VAL A 214 -13.75 -10.12 4.05
N ALA A 215 -14.86 -9.59 4.58
CA ALA A 215 -15.32 -9.90 5.94
C ALA A 215 -15.56 -11.39 6.15
N VAL A 216 -15.95 -12.13 5.12
CA VAL A 216 -16.31 -13.57 5.22
C VAL A 216 -15.21 -14.44 5.84
N TYR A 217 -13.95 -14.05 5.68
CA TYR A 217 -12.80 -14.72 6.28
C TYR A 217 -12.14 -13.87 7.36
N ASP A 218 -11.82 -12.62 7.08
CA ASP A 218 -10.98 -11.79 7.95
C ASP A 218 -11.61 -11.49 9.32
N THR A 219 -12.93 -11.61 9.47
CA THR A 219 -13.63 -11.46 10.75
C THR A 219 -13.82 -12.77 11.49
N THR A 220 -13.42 -13.90 10.92
CA THR A 220 -13.42 -15.20 11.62
C THR A 220 -12.27 -15.29 12.63
N ILE A 221 -12.35 -16.25 13.53
CA ILE A 221 -11.28 -16.52 14.52
C ILE A 221 -9.94 -16.77 13.82
N ASN A 222 -9.92 -17.54 12.74
CA ASN A 222 -8.71 -17.81 11.96
C ASN A 222 -8.17 -16.55 11.28
N GLY A 223 -9.03 -15.76 10.64
CA GLY A 223 -8.64 -14.50 10.01
C GLY A 223 -8.10 -13.47 11.01
N GLN A 224 -8.74 -13.35 12.16
CA GLN A 224 -8.28 -12.47 13.25
C GLN A 224 -7.00 -12.97 13.89
N GLY A 225 -6.91 -14.27 14.18
CA GLY A 225 -5.75 -14.89 14.82
C GLY A 225 -4.48 -14.73 13.99
N ILE A 226 -4.54 -14.96 12.68
CA ILE A 226 -3.37 -14.80 11.79
C ILE A 226 -2.93 -13.34 11.66
N ASN A 227 -3.83 -12.39 11.87
CA ASN A 227 -3.56 -10.95 11.77
C ASN A 227 -3.14 -10.29 13.10
N LEU A 228 -3.20 -11.01 14.22
CA LEU A 228 -3.04 -10.43 15.56
C LEU A 228 -1.69 -9.74 15.78
N SER A 229 -0.60 -10.22 15.21
CA SER A 229 0.72 -9.61 15.38
C SER A 229 1.26 -9.01 14.08
N GLY A 230 2.09 -7.97 14.19
CA GLY A 230 2.81 -7.42 13.04
C GLY A 230 3.65 -8.49 12.34
N THR A 231 4.35 -9.34 13.10
CA THR A 231 5.10 -10.46 12.53
C THR A 231 4.18 -11.43 11.79
N GLY A 232 3.00 -11.74 12.34
CA GLY A 232 2.03 -12.62 11.69
C GLY A 232 1.51 -12.07 10.36
N ARG A 233 1.15 -10.79 10.35
CA ARG A 233 0.64 -10.13 9.13
C ARG A 233 1.65 -10.07 8.00
N PHE A 234 2.94 -9.89 8.33
CA PHE A 234 4.02 -9.66 7.38
C PHE A 234 5.07 -10.77 7.36
N ASN A 235 4.78 -11.94 7.92
CA ASN A 235 5.70 -13.04 7.93
C ASN A 235 5.65 -13.78 6.59
N ASN A 236 6.79 -13.84 5.90
CA ASN A 236 6.97 -14.68 4.72
C ASN A 236 7.33 -16.12 5.08
N ASP A 237 7.66 -16.36 6.36
CA ASP A 237 7.93 -17.68 6.89
C ASP A 237 6.64 -18.23 7.53
N PHE A 238 5.85 -18.93 6.73
CA PHE A 238 4.55 -19.49 7.12
C PHE A 238 4.63 -20.63 8.15
N THR A 239 5.81 -20.87 8.70
CA THR A 239 6.04 -21.89 9.74
C THR A 239 5.79 -21.37 11.16
N TYR A 240 5.48 -20.07 11.32
CA TYR A 240 5.26 -19.49 12.65
C TYR A 240 4.01 -20.08 13.32
N ASN A 241 4.18 -20.67 14.48
CA ASN A 241 3.07 -21.24 15.24
C ASN A 241 2.31 -20.14 16.00
N TYR A 242 1.19 -19.70 15.43
CA TYR A 242 0.34 -18.64 15.97
C TYR A 242 -0.57 -19.09 17.13
N GLN A 243 -0.56 -20.38 17.48
CA GLN A 243 -1.43 -20.92 18.53
C GLN A 243 -1.16 -20.28 19.90
N THR A 244 0.03 -19.73 20.09
CA THR A 244 0.43 -19.12 21.35
C THR A 244 1.08 -17.76 21.12
N ILE A 245 0.35 -16.69 21.40
CA ILE A 245 0.92 -15.34 21.47
C ILE A 245 1.05 -14.99 22.95
N SER A 246 2.28 -14.72 23.40
CA SER A 246 2.56 -14.40 24.81
C SER A 246 2.09 -15.47 25.81
N GLY A 247 2.06 -16.74 25.40
CA GLY A 247 1.59 -17.86 26.26
C GLY A 247 0.06 -18.00 26.35
N GLN A 248 -0.70 -17.16 25.67
CA GLN A 248 -2.17 -17.22 25.62
C GLN A 248 -2.64 -17.90 24.35
N GLN A 249 -3.66 -18.74 24.46
CA GLN A 249 -4.26 -19.44 23.30
C GLN A 249 -5.51 -18.70 22.81
N ILE A 250 -5.64 -18.61 21.51
CA ILE A 250 -6.90 -18.25 20.85
C ILE A 250 -7.70 -19.55 20.74
N GLU A 251 -8.94 -19.54 21.23
CA GLU A 251 -9.82 -20.72 21.15
C GLU A 251 -10.19 -21.01 19.69
N ASP A 252 -10.19 -22.28 19.33
CA ASP A 252 -10.52 -22.76 17.98
C ASP A 252 -9.64 -22.22 16.83
N PHE A 253 -8.46 -21.69 17.18
CA PHE A 253 -7.50 -21.25 16.17
C PHE A 253 -6.43 -22.32 15.91
N ASP A 254 -6.34 -22.79 14.67
CA ASP A 254 -5.29 -23.70 14.21
C ASP A 254 -4.64 -23.19 12.91
N ALA A 255 -3.43 -22.66 13.04
CA ALA A 255 -2.66 -22.14 11.91
C ALA A 255 -2.29 -23.22 10.88
N ALA A 256 -2.22 -24.49 11.27
CA ALA A 256 -1.87 -25.60 10.37
C ALA A 256 -3.00 -25.93 9.38
N LEU A 257 -4.25 -25.56 9.71
CA LEU A 257 -5.40 -25.76 8.85
C LEU A 257 -5.68 -24.59 7.88
N ILE A 258 -4.89 -23.50 7.98
CA ILE A 258 -5.10 -22.31 7.17
C ILE A 258 -4.37 -22.45 5.84
N ASP A 259 -5.11 -22.44 4.72
CA ASP A 259 -4.52 -22.37 3.38
C ASP A 259 -3.61 -21.13 3.24
N ASP A 260 -2.49 -21.31 2.53
CA ASP A 260 -1.49 -20.24 2.34
C ASP A 260 -2.06 -18.99 1.66
N PHE A 261 -3.14 -19.13 0.91
CA PHE A 261 -3.86 -18.00 0.32
C PHE A 261 -4.36 -17.01 1.36
N PHE A 262 -4.76 -17.46 2.55
CA PHE A 262 -5.28 -16.62 3.62
C PHE A 262 -4.20 -16.05 4.55
N LYS A 263 -2.93 -16.39 4.32
CA LYS A 263 -1.79 -15.85 5.08
C LYS A 263 -1.27 -14.54 4.49
N GLY A 264 -0.39 -13.83 5.20
CA GLY A 264 0.22 -12.61 4.71
C GLY A 264 -0.76 -11.45 4.50
N ARG A 265 -1.77 -11.33 5.36
CA ARG A 265 -2.85 -10.34 5.21
C ARG A 265 -2.40 -8.89 5.32
N GLY A 266 -1.21 -8.60 5.83
CA GLY A 266 -0.61 -7.27 5.85
C GLY A 266 -0.17 -6.76 4.47
N TYR A 267 0.07 -7.68 3.52
CA TYR A 267 0.38 -7.35 2.13
C TYR A 267 -0.86 -7.26 1.24
N ARG A 268 -2.04 -7.49 1.82
CA ARG A 268 -3.27 -7.64 1.07
C ARG A 268 -4.34 -6.73 1.64
N MET A 269 -5.36 -6.45 0.84
CA MET A 269 -6.52 -5.66 1.24
C MET A 269 -7.43 -6.49 2.17
N SER A 270 -6.94 -6.66 3.41
CA SER A 270 -7.74 -7.28 4.49
C SER A 270 -8.90 -6.38 4.90
N TYR A 271 -9.85 -6.94 5.69
CA TYR A 271 -10.98 -6.20 6.23
C TYR A 271 -10.57 -4.88 6.92
N ASN A 272 -9.53 -4.94 7.78
CA ASN A 272 -9.03 -3.74 8.44
C ASN A 272 -8.30 -2.79 7.48
N ALA A 273 -7.61 -3.31 6.46
CA ALA A 273 -6.97 -2.47 5.44
C ALA A 273 -8.01 -1.72 4.60
N VAL A 274 -9.08 -2.38 4.18
CA VAL A 274 -10.20 -1.76 3.45
C VAL A 274 -10.94 -0.76 4.34
N THR A 275 -11.18 -1.09 5.62
CA THR A 275 -11.84 -0.20 6.58
C THR A 275 -10.98 1.05 6.84
N ALA A 276 -9.66 0.89 7.00
CA ALA A 276 -8.73 2.01 7.16
C ALA A 276 -8.65 2.88 5.89
N LEU A 277 -8.71 2.27 4.71
CA LEU A 277 -8.77 3.02 3.46
C LEU A 277 -10.10 3.78 3.31
N LEU A 278 -11.22 3.21 3.74
CA LEU A 278 -12.50 3.93 3.84
C LEU A 278 -12.39 5.14 4.77
N ALA A 279 -11.75 5.00 5.93
CA ALA A 279 -11.52 6.14 6.83
C ALA A 279 -10.75 7.27 6.12
N ARG A 280 -9.64 6.94 5.44
CA ARG A 280 -8.84 7.90 4.65
C ARG A 280 -9.65 8.57 3.54
N VAL A 281 -10.38 7.78 2.75
CA VAL A 281 -11.16 8.29 1.62
C VAL A 281 -12.32 9.17 2.10
N CYS A 282 -13.03 8.78 3.15
CA CYS A 282 -14.11 9.57 3.76
C CYS A 282 -13.58 10.87 4.35
N GLN A 283 -12.41 10.85 5.02
CA GLN A 283 -11.74 12.05 5.51
C GLN A 283 -11.42 13.01 4.35
N TYR A 284 -10.80 12.49 3.27
CA TYR A 284 -10.49 13.27 2.08
C TYR A 284 -11.75 13.82 1.39
N ALA A 285 -12.87 13.09 1.42
CA ALA A 285 -14.16 13.49 0.86
C ALA A 285 -14.95 14.47 1.73
N GLY A 286 -14.47 14.81 2.93
CA GLY A 286 -15.17 15.65 3.90
C GLY A 286 -16.34 14.96 4.62
N ARG A 287 -16.37 13.61 4.60
CA ARG A 287 -17.35 12.78 5.32
C ARG A 287 -16.82 12.43 6.71
N GLU A 288 -16.62 13.45 7.54
CA GLU A 288 -15.86 13.38 8.80
C GLU A 288 -16.41 12.33 9.78
N GLN A 289 -17.74 12.22 9.93
CA GLN A 289 -18.34 11.23 10.84
C GLN A 289 -18.11 9.79 10.35
N GLU A 290 -18.21 9.54 9.06
CA GLU A 290 -17.95 8.22 8.48
C GLU A 290 -16.46 7.85 8.63
N ALA A 291 -15.58 8.81 8.35
CA ALA A 291 -14.14 8.66 8.54
C ALA A 291 -13.79 8.28 9.99
N PHE A 292 -14.37 8.99 10.95
CA PHE A 292 -14.22 8.70 12.38
C PHE A 292 -14.68 7.28 12.72
N ASN A 293 -15.87 6.88 12.26
CA ASN A 293 -16.42 5.57 12.57
C ASN A 293 -15.54 4.44 12.05
N TYR A 294 -15.04 4.54 10.81
CA TYR A 294 -14.12 3.56 10.24
C TYR A 294 -12.76 3.55 10.95
N ALA A 295 -12.23 4.71 11.29
CA ALA A 295 -10.96 4.82 12.01
C ALA A 295 -11.06 4.22 13.43
N ASP A 296 -12.12 4.52 14.17
CA ASP A 296 -12.40 4.01 15.51
C ASP A 296 -12.53 2.47 15.51
N GLU A 297 -13.20 1.91 14.51
CA GLU A 297 -13.31 0.46 14.33
C GLU A 297 -11.93 -0.20 14.19
N VAL A 298 -11.05 0.36 13.36
CA VAL A 298 -9.70 -0.19 13.16
C VAL A 298 -8.84 -0.04 14.41
N VAL A 299 -8.90 1.11 15.09
CA VAL A 299 -8.14 1.35 16.33
C VAL A 299 -8.57 0.38 17.44
N LYS A 300 -9.85 0.02 17.49
CA LYS A 300 -10.41 -0.93 18.47
C LYS A 300 -10.35 -2.40 18.05
N ALA A 301 -9.87 -2.70 16.85
CA ALA A 301 -9.78 -4.07 16.36
C ALA A 301 -8.93 -4.93 17.31
N HIS A 302 -9.50 -6.04 17.77
CA HIS A 302 -8.87 -6.92 18.76
C HIS A 302 -9.23 -8.38 18.54
N VAL A 303 -8.43 -9.26 19.12
CA VAL A 303 -8.72 -10.69 19.23
C VAL A 303 -9.03 -11.02 20.67
N VAL A 304 -9.99 -11.90 20.89
CA VAL A 304 -10.36 -12.42 22.22
C VAL A 304 -9.65 -13.75 22.45
N PHE A 305 -8.93 -13.87 23.56
CA PHE A 305 -8.29 -15.11 23.95
C PHE A 305 -9.26 -16.02 24.73
N ARG A 306 -8.88 -17.29 24.91
CA ARG A 306 -9.66 -18.29 25.66
C ARG A 306 -10.01 -17.86 27.09
N ASP A 307 -9.15 -17.10 27.75
CA ASP A 307 -9.39 -16.57 29.11
C ASP A 307 -10.30 -15.33 29.14
N GLY A 308 -10.83 -14.91 27.98
CA GLY A 308 -11.65 -13.71 27.81
C GLY A 308 -10.88 -12.40 27.72
N SER A 309 -9.56 -12.42 27.87
CA SER A 309 -8.74 -11.22 27.66
C SER A 309 -8.72 -10.79 26.19
N LYS A 310 -8.48 -9.49 25.95
CA LYS A 310 -8.46 -8.90 24.63
C LYS A 310 -7.08 -8.37 24.30
N ASN A 311 -6.62 -8.60 23.06
CA ASN A 311 -5.39 -8.02 22.56
C ASN A 311 -5.67 -7.25 21.27
N LEU A 312 -5.23 -5.97 21.23
CA LEU A 312 -5.36 -5.13 20.05
C LEU A 312 -4.55 -5.72 18.90
N MET A 313 -5.16 -5.73 17.72
CA MET A 313 -4.51 -6.20 16.50
C MET A 313 -3.39 -5.27 16.03
N TYR A 314 -3.53 -3.98 16.28
CA TYR A 314 -2.57 -2.97 15.91
C TYR A 314 -2.14 -2.17 17.14
N LYS A 315 -0.87 -1.81 17.20
CA LYS A 315 -0.30 -1.04 18.31
C LYS A 315 0.57 0.07 17.75
N ASP A 316 0.35 1.27 18.23
CA ASP A 316 1.21 2.42 17.97
C ASP A 316 2.33 2.42 19.01
N ASP A 317 3.16 1.39 18.99
CA ASP A 317 4.20 1.14 19.98
C ASP A 317 5.57 1.11 19.32
N TYR A 318 6.38 2.08 19.68
CA TYR A 318 7.77 2.22 19.23
C TYR A 318 8.78 1.68 20.24
N SER A 319 8.34 1.19 21.40
CA SER A 319 9.22 0.65 22.44
C SER A 319 10.04 -0.56 21.96
N GLY A 320 9.51 -1.31 21.01
CA GLY A 320 10.24 -2.40 20.33
C GLY A 320 11.52 -1.94 19.63
N LEU A 321 11.61 -0.67 19.23
CA LEU A 321 12.83 -0.11 18.65
C LEU A 321 13.95 0.03 19.67
N THR A 322 13.62 0.17 20.96
CA THR A 322 14.57 0.43 22.04
C THR A 322 15.23 -0.86 22.59
N GLN A 323 14.70 -2.03 22.30
CA GLN A 323 15.13 -3.29 22.89
C GLN A 323 16.51 -3.75 22.38
N GLY A 324 17.56 -3.32 23.07
CA GLY A 324 18.94 -3.78 22.86
C GLY A 324 19.64 -3.24 21.62
N TRP A 325 19.09 -2.24 20.98
CA TRP A 325 19.61 -1.65 19.75
C TRP A 325 19.97 -0.17 19.93
N GLY A 326 21.22 0.17 19.70
CA GLY A 326 21.68 1.54 19.56
C GLY A 326 21.49 2.06 18.13
N ASN A 327 22.28 3.04 17.77
CA ASN A 327 22.27 3.67 16.45
C ASN A 327 23.61 3.51 15.69
N ASN A 328 24.35 2.43 15.98
CA ASN A 328 25.57 2.10 15.27
C ASN A 328 25.30 1.10 14.11
N GLU A 329 26.26 0.91 13.24
CA GLU A 329 26.15 0.05 12.05
C GLU A 329 25.75 -1.38 12.38
N ALA A 330 26.31 -1.99 13.43
CA ALA A 330 26.00 -3.36 13.83
C ALA A 330 24.55 -3.51 14.25
N ASP A 331 24.02 -2.51 14.98
CA ASP A 331 22.61 -2.49 15.41
C ASP A 331 21.69 -2.37 14.21
N PHE A 332 21.98 -1.48 13.25
CA PHE A 332 21.20 -1.36 12.02
C PHE A 332 21.24 -2.65 11.19
N ASN A 333 22.37 -3.31 11.06
CA ASN A 333 22.47 -4.55 10.29
C ASN A 333 21.75 -5.75 10.92
N ASN A 334 21.51 -5.73 12.23
CA ASN A 334 20.87 -6.83 12.96
C ASN A 334 19.43 -6.55 13.34
N ARG A 335 18.95 -5.34 13.20
CA ARG A 335 17.56 -4.98 13.53
C ARG A 335 16.59 -5.65 12.56
N LYS A 336 15.56 -6.29 13.11
CA LYS A 336 14.57 -7.07 12.35
C LYS A 336 13.34 -6.26 11.92
N ASP A 337 13.11 -5.09 12.51
CA ASP A 337 11.93 -4.27 12.19
C ASP A 337 12.29 -2.78 12.09
N TYR A 338 12.40 -2.28 10.86
CA TYR A 338 12.55 -0.85 10.56
C TYR A 338 11.21 -0.18 10.21
N LYS A 339 10.16 -0.97 10.09
CA LYS A 339 8.88 -0.50 9.59
C LYS A 339 7.85 -0.34 10.69
N THR A 340 8.18 -0.72 11.95
CA THR A 340 7.21 -0.78 13.05
C THR A 340 5.97 -1.58 12.63
N MET A 341 6.17 -2.88 12.36
CA MET A 341 5.13 -3.77 11.80
C MET A 341 3.88 -3.87 12.70
N SER A 342 4.01 -3.62 14.01
CA SER A 342 2.86 -3.55 14.92
C SER A 342 1.87 -2.45 14.55
N ASN A 343 2.37 -1.35 13.99
CA ASN A 343 1.59 -0.17 13.56
C ASN A 343 1.07 -0.31 12.11
N LEU A 344 1.64 -1.22 11.31
CA LEU A 344 1.27 -1.35 9.91
C LEU A 344 -0.05 -2.10 9.73
N ILE A 345 -0.97 -1.51 8.97
CA ILE A 345 -2.24 -2.11 8.56
C ILE A 345 -2.09 -2.71 7.17
N PHE A 346 -1.53 -1.96 6.23
CA PHE A 346 -1.27 -2.40 4.86
C PHE A 346 0.07 -1.89 4.36
N ALA A 347 0.81 -2.77 3.66
CA ALA A 347 2.05 -2.42 2.98
C ALA A 347 2.10 -3.06 1.59
N ALA A 348 2.63 -2.32 0.62
CA ALA A 348 3.03 -2.90 -0.66
C ALA A 348 4.32 -3.72 -0.49
N TYR A 349 4.49 -4.76 -1.31
CA TYR A 349 5.61 -5.68 -1.23
C TYR A 349 6.38 -5.74 -2.54
N ASN A 350 7.70 -5.73 -2.46
CA ASN A 350 8.57 -5.96 -3.61
C ASN A 350 9.81 -6.76 -3.19
N SER A 351 9.85 -8.04 -3.55
CA SER A 351 10.96 -8.94 -3.24
C SER A 351 12.31 -8.54 -3.88
N LEU A 352 12.26 -7.69 -4.90
CA LEU A 352 13.44 -7.23 -5.63
C LEU A 352 13.82 -5.77 -5.26
N SER A 353 13.23 -5.20 -4.23
CA SER A 353 13.44 -3.80 -3.84
C SER A 353 14.91 -3.45 -3.65
N TYR A 354 15.69 -4.36 -3.07
CA TYR A 354 17.13 -4.17 -2.84
C TYR A 354 17.98 -4.13 -4.11
N GLN A 355 17.52 -4.71 -5.22
CA GLN A 355 18.28 -4.73 -6.48
C GLN A 355 18.28 -3.37 -7.19
N GLY A 356 17.18 -2.63 -7.08
CA GLY A 356 17.03 -1.31 -7.70
C GLY A 356 17.42 -0.14 -6.80
N THR A 357 17.44 -0.35 -5.48
CA THR A 357 17.61 0.72 -4.49
C THR A 357 18.92 0.63 -3.72
N GLY A 358 19.73 -0.38 -3.97
CA GLY A 358 20.96 -0.68 -3.21
C GLY A 358 21.94 0.48 -3.07
N SER A 359 22.06 1.34 -4.09
CA SER A 359 22.91 2.53 -4.03
C SER A 359 22.32 3.70 -3.23
N TRP A 360 21.02 3.64 -2.92
CA TRP A 360 20.27 4.73 -2.26
C TRP A 360 20.08 4.51 -0.78
N LEU A 361 20.04 3.26 -0.38
CA LEU A 361 19.57 2.83 0.93
C LEU A 361 20.57 1.91 1.64
N SER A 362 21.60 1.42 0.95
CA SER A 362 22.72 0.73 1.60
C SER A 362 23.63 1.79 2.20
N ALA A 363 23.63 1.88 3.51
CA ALA A 363 24.71 2.55 4.18
C ALA A 363 25.97 1.71 4.03
N ASP A 364 26.75 1.95 3.01
CA ASP A 364 28.17 1.61 3.09
C ASP A 364 28.82 2.63 4.00
N TRP A 365 28.73 2.38 5.32
CA TRP A 365 29.32 3.21 6.35
C TRP A 365 30.82 3.41 6.18
N LYS A 366 31.44 2.60 5.38
CA LYS A 366 32.92 2.46 5.30
C LYS A 366 33.63 3.60 4.61
N GLY A 367 32.95 4.61 4.15
CA GLY A 367 33.74 5.57 3.41
C GLY A 367 33.17 6.93 3.12
N GLY A 368 32.03 7.28 3.58
CA GLY A 368 31.53 8.62 3.30
C GLY A 368 30.04 8.73 3.10
N VAL A 369 29.58 9.94 2.98
CA VAL A 369 28.21 10.29 2.62
C VAL A 369 27.94 9.74 1.23
N SER A 370 27.01 8.78 1.09
CA SER A 370 26.49 8.46 -0.23
C SER A 370 25.79 9.73 -0.78
N PRO A 371 26.11 10.14 -2.01
CA PRO A 371 25.52 11.36 -2.58
C PRO A 371 23.99 11.28 -2.76
N ASN A 372 23.39 10.13 -2.47
CA ASN A 372 21.96 9.88 -2.65
C ASN A 372 21.23 9.58 -1.34
N TRP A 373 21.80 9.86 -0.19
CA TRP A 373 21.12 9.65 1.08
C TRP A 373 20.06 10.71 1.32
N PHE A 374 18.85 10.27 1.69
CA PHE A 374 17.76 11.13 2.08
C PHE A 374 18.01 11.70 3.48
N GLN A 375 18.60 12.86 3.53
CA GLN A 375 18.84 13.61 4.77
C GLN A 375 17.53 14.24 5.22
N ILE A 376 17.20 14.08 6.48
CA ILE A 376 16.02 14.72 7.07
C ILE A 376 16.41 16.03 7.77
N SER A 377 15.43 16.93 7.92
CA SER A 377 15.65 18.14 8.71
C SER A 377 15.50 17.83 10.21
N GLU A 378 16.46 18.32 11.02
CA GLU A 378 16.32 18.24 12.47
C GLU A 378 15.13 19.04 13.02
N SER A 379 14.62 19.99 12.23
CA SER A 379 13.48 20.83 12.61
C SER A 379 12.20 20.02 12.88
N TYR A 380 12.06 18.82 12.31
CA TYR A 380 10.95 17.92 12.60
C TYR A 380 10.92 17.40 14.05
N PHE A 381 12.04 17.55 14.78
CA PHE A 381 12.17 17.14 16.18
C PHE A 381 12.29 18.35 17.13
N LEU A 382 12.00 19.55 16.62
CA LEU A 382 11.96 20.79 17.41
C LEU A 382 10.51 21.22 17.57
N HIS A 383 9.93 21.05 18.75
CA HIS A 383 8.54 21.40 19.02
C HIS A 383 8.44 22.64 19.89
N GLY A 384 7.81 23.72 19.39
CA GLY A 384 7.72 24.98 20.13
C GLY A 384 9.08 25.57 20.55
N GLY A 385 10.18 25.24 19.83
CA GLY A 385 11.54 25.60 20.16
C GLY A 385 12.23 24.68 21.18
N VAL A 386 11.55 23.61 21.61
CA VAL A 386 12.12 22.56 22.48
C VAL A 386 12.71 21.45 21.62
N ASP A 387 13.93 21.03 21.87
CA ASP A 387 14.57 19.90 21.20
C ASP A 387 14.11 18.58 21.86
N GLU A 388 13.30 17.81 21.14
CA GLU A 388 12.75 16.52 21.60
C GLU A 388 13.55 15.30 21.10
N LYS A 389 14.66 15.51 20.36
CA LYS A 389 15.46 14.42 19.78
C LYS A 389 15.90 13.38 20.82
N SER A 390 16.29 13.80 22.00
CA SER A 390 16.73 12.89 23.05
C SER A 390 15.62 11.99 23.62
N LEU A 391 14.38 12.39 23.46
CA LEU A 391 13.22 11.64 23.94
C LEU A 391 12.61 10.74 22.83
N ASP A 392 12.63 11.22 21.59
CA ASP A 392 11.94 10.57 20.49
C ASP A 392 12.66 9.28 20.04
N HIS A 393 11.97 8.16 20.17
CA HIS A 393 12.46 6.84 19.74
C HIS A 393 12.77 6.79 18.25
N ARG A 394 12.06 7.57 17.41
CA ARG A 394 12.34 7.65 15.98
C ARG A 394 13.72 8.26 15.74
N TRP A 395 14.06 9.35 16.43
CA TRP A 395 15.40 9.93 16.32
C TRP A 395 16.47 8.99 16.84
N ASN A 396 16.27 8.44 18.01
CA ASN A 396 17.28 7.62 18.68
C ASN A 396 17.55 6.28 18.00
N HIS A 397 16.57 5.72 17.25
CA HIS A 397 16.66 4.36 16.76
C HIS A 397 16.38 4.20 15.24
N MET A 398 15.83 5.21 14.57
CA MET A 398 15.52 5.15 13.14
C MET A 398 16.30 6.18 12.31
N ILE A 399 17.10 7.00 12.95
CA ILE A 399 17.94 7.97 12.29
C ILE A 399 19.37 7.68 12.64
N PHE A 400 20.22 7.59 11.64
CA PHE A 400 21.66 7.50 11.85
C PHE A 400 22.33 8.80 11.41
N LEU A 401 23.43 9.12 12.08
CA LEU A 401 24.27 10.23 11.70
C LEU A 401 25.32 9.72 10.74
N GLY A 402 25.20 10.10 9.48
CA GLY A 402 26.21 9.80 8.46
C GLY A 402 27.55 10.51 8.75
N SER A 403 28.56 10.20 7.99
CA SER A 403 29.85 10.88 8.02
C SER A 403 29.64 12.39 7.84
N GLY A 404 30.01 13.17 8.84
CA GLY A 404 29.74 14.62 8.87
C GLY A 404 28.50 15.05 9.68
N ALA A 405 27.92 14.14 10.46
CA ALA A 405 26.79 14.38 11.36
C ALA A 405 25.45 14.75 10.66
N TYR A 406 25.26 14.31 9.41
CA TYR A 406 23.99 14.51 8.72
C TYR A 406 22.97 13.44 9.12
N PRO A 407 21.75 13.81 9.58
CA PRO A 407 20.71 12.85 9.96
C PRO A 407 20.08 12.22 8.72
N VAL A 408 20.11 10.89 8.67
CA VAL A 408 19.57 10.09 7.56
C VAL A 408 18.55 9.09 8.10
N SER A 409 17.37 9.01 7.47
CA SER A 409 16.36 8.05 7.86
C SER A 409 16.77 6.61 7.52
N ALA A 410 16.75 5.75 8.53
CA ALA A 410 16.97 4.31 8.36
C ALA A 410 15.69 3.54 7.99
N LYS A 411 14.55 4.20 7.83
CA LYS A 411 13.25 3.56 7.53
C LYS A 411 13.32 2.62 6.33
N TYR A 412 14.14 2.94 5.35
CA TYR A 412 14.36 2.13 4.14
C TYR A 412 15.79 1.59 4.04
N PHE A 413 16.48 1.52 5.18
CA PHE A 413 17.84 0.96 5.24
C PHE A 413 17.86 -0.50 4.76
N ILE A 414 18.89 -0.87 3.99
CA ILE A 414 19.10 -2.23 3.51
C ILE A 414 20.24 -2.84 4.32
N PRO A 415 19.95 -3.77 5.24
CA PRO A 415 20.99 -4.47 6.00
C PRO A 415 21.87 -5.33 5.10
N THR A 416 23.13 -5.47 5.46
CA THR A 416 24.04 -6.42 4.82
C THR A 416 23.78 -7.86 5.26
N ASN A 417 23.20 -8.05 6.44
CA ASN A 417 22.76 -9.37 6.91
C ASN A 417 21.52 -9.83 6.14
N LEU A 418 21.66 -10.91 5.37
CA LEU A 418 20.61 -11.46 4.50
C LEU A 418 19.37 -11.90 5.28
N ASP A 419 19.55 -12.52 6.46
CA ASP A 419 18.43 -13.01 7.28
C ASP A 419 17.55 -11.86 7.79
N THR A 420 18.14 -10.69 8.01
CA THR A 420 17.42 -9.50 8.46
C THR A 420 16.82 -8.74 7.27
N ARG A 421 17.57 -8.70 6.15
CA ARG A 421 17.17 -7.99 4.94
C ARG A 421 15.84 -8.49 4.39
N ASP A 422 15.65 -9.79 4.31
CA ASP A 422 14.51 -10.40 3.63
C ASP A 422 13.19 -10.20 4.38
N LYS A 423 13.24 -9.82 5.66
CA LYS A 423 12.04 -9.68 6.50
C LYS A 423 11.41 -8.29 6.48
N THR A 424 12.19 -7.24 6.23
CA THR A 424 11.70 -5.87 6.42
C THR A 424 11.96 -4.93 5.24
N VAL A 425 12.97 -5.20 4.43
CA VAL A 425 13.39 -4.32 3.33
C VAL A 425 12.33 -4.23 2.25
N ASN A 426 11.63 -5.34 2.01
CA ASN A 426 10.67 -5.51 0.93
C ASN A 426 9.30 -4.84 1.20
N LEU A 427 9.13 -4.21 2.36
CA LEU A 427 7.89 -3.59 2.81
C LEU A 427 7.86 -2.08 2.54
N PHE A 428 6.83 -1.62 1.87
CA PHE A 428 6.54 -0.20 1.66
C PHE A 428 5.22 0.15 2.36
N PRO A 429 5.28 0.82 3.52
CA PRO A 429 4.09 1.19 4.28
C PRO A 429 3.12 2.04 3.45
N VAL A 430 1.84 1.65 3.42
CA VAL A 430 0.77 2.39 2.74
C VAL A 430 -0.24 2.94 3.74
N ILE A 431 -0.65 2.13 4.73
CA ILE A 431 -1.62 2.55 5.76
C ILE A 431 -1.08 2.15 7.14
N ARG A 432 -1.10 3.10 8.08
CA ARG A 432 -0.67 2.94 9.47
C ARG A 432 -1.79 3.23 10.45
N LEU A 433 -1.72 2.62 11.64
CA LEU A 433 -2.63 2.90 12.74
C LEU A 433 -2.60 4.36 13.19
N THR A 434 -1.42 4.98 13.21
CA THR A 434 -1.26 6.38 13.61
C THR A 434 -2.13 7.31 12.77
N GLU A 435 -2.28 7.04 11.47
CA GLU A 435 -3.18 7.80 10.59
C GLU A 435 -4.64 7.71 11.05
N MET A 436 -5.10 6.53 11.48
CA MET A 436 -6.44 6.36 12.02
C MET A 436 -6.65 7.19 13.30
N LYS A 437 -5.65 7.23 14.17
CA LYS A 437 -5.65 8.08 15.37
C LYS A 437 -5.70 9.57 15.00
N TYR A 438 -4.97 10.02 13.99
CA TYR A 438 -5.02 11.39 13.51
C TYR A 438 -6.41 11.78 12.96
N ILE A 439 -7.05 10.89 12.18
CA ILE A 439 -8.43 11.08 11.70
C ILE A 439 -9.39 11.26 12.87
N MET A 440 -9.27 10.44 13.91
CA MET A 440 -10.11 10.54 15.12
C MET A 440 -9.84 11.84 15.87
N ALA A 441 -8.59 12.22 16.04
CA ALA A 441 -8.21 13.45 16.73
C ALA A 441 -8.70 14.70 15.99
N GLU A 442 -8.55 14.73 14.67
CA GLU A 442 -9.07 15.80 13.82
C GLU A 442 -10.59 15.93 13.95
N TYR A 443 -11.32 14.80 13.89
CA TYR A 443 -12.78 14.79 14.10
C TYR A 443 -13.16 15.39 15.44
N TYR A 444 -12.52 14.99 16.54
CA TYR A 444 -12.83 15.54 17.86
C TYR A 444 -12.58 17.06 17.92
N ALA A 445 -11.46 17.52 17.40
CA ALA A 445 -11.12 18.95 17.43
C ALA A 445 -12.09 19.80 16.60
N ARG A 446 -12.45 19.34 15.38
CA ARG A 446 -13.43 20.03 14.51
C ARG A 446 -14.83 20.07 15.11
N ASN A 447 -15.20 19.07 15.90
CA ASN A 447 -16.50 19.02 16.58
C ASN A 447 -16.49 19.64 18.00
N GLY A 448 -15.48 20.44 18.32
CA GLY A 448 -15.41 21.22 19.57
C GLY A 448 -14.90 20.44 20.77
N ASN A 449 -14.50 19.18 20.61
CA ASN A 449 -13.91 18.36 21.67
C ASN A 449 -12.39 18.35 21.60
N VAL A 450 -11.78 19.54 21.70
CA VAL A 450 -10.34 19.75 21.56
C VAL A 450 -9.53 19.00 22.63
N GLY A 451 -10.10 18.81 23.83
CA GLY A 451 -9.45 18.04 24.91
C GLY A 451 -9.19 16.57 24.54
N ASP A 452 -10.19 15.88 23.94
CA ASP A 452 -9.99 14.51 23.47
C ASP A 452 -9.06 14.42 22.27
N ALA A 453 -9.05 15.43 21.40
CA ALA A 453 -8.09 15.52 20.31
C ALA A 453 -6.64 15.55 20.82
N TYR A 454 -6.34 16.43 21.77
CA TYR A 454 -5.02 16.48 22.39
C TYR A 454 -4.68 15.23 23.19
N ARG A 455 -5.66 14.57 23.82
CA ARG A 455 -5.41 13.29 24.51
C ARG A 455 -4.88 12.24 23.52
N ILE A 456 -5.48 12.12 22.34
CA ILE A 456 -5.02 11.18 21.29
C ILE A 456 -3.63 11.57 20.78
N LEU A 457 -3.39 12.85 20.50
CA LEU A 457 -2.11 13.33 20.01
C LEU A 457 -0.99 13.09 21.03
N ASN A 458 -1.24 13.38 22.31
CA ASN A 458 -0.28 13.10 23.38
C ASN A 458 -0.03 11.59 23.57
N GLU A 459 -1.04 10.73 23.45
CA GLU A 459 -0.85 9.27 23.46
C GLU A 459 0.09 8.82 22.32
N ILE A 460 -0.05 9.36 21.10
CA ILE A 460 0.87 9.07 20.00
C ILE A 460 2.30 9.51 20.35
N ARG A 461 2.47 10.70 20.92
CA ARG A 461 3.77 11.25 21.32
C ARG A 461 4.42 10.44 22.44
N GLU A 462 3.65 10.04 23.46
CA GLU A 462 4.13 9.17 24.54
C GLU A 462 4.59 7.80 24.00
N ASN A 463 3.86 7.23 23.06
CA ASN A 463 4.25 5.97 22.41
C ASN A 463 5.57 6.12 21.60
N ARG A 464 5.91 7.32 21.16
CA ARG A 464 7.18 7.64 20.54
C ARG A 464 8.30 7.94 21.54
N GLY A 465 8.00 7.92 22.86
CA GLY A 465 8.97 8.18 23.93
C GLY A 465 8.97 9.61 24.44
N ILE A 466 8.14 10.50 23.91
CA ILE A 466 8.09 11.92 24.30
C ILE A 466 7.21 12.07 25.55
N TYR A 467 7.80 11.82 26.71
CA TYR A 467 7.13 11.94 27.99
C TYR A 467 7.37 13.31 28.63
N GLY A 468 6.35 13.80 29.34
CA GLY A 468 6.47 15.05 30.12
C GLY A 468 6.42 16.33 29.30
N SER A 469 6.13 16.22 28.01
CA SER A 469 5.95 17.36 27.06
C SER A 469 4.55 17.27 26.43
N SER A 470 3.51 17.30 27.29
CA SER A 470 2.13 17.21 26.80
C SER A 470 1.71 18.51 26.11
N LEU A 471 1.12 18.38 24.95
CA LEU A 471 0.52 19.47 24.19
C LEU A 471 -0.89 19.76 24.70
N GLY A 472 -1.35 20.98 24.52
CA GLY A 472 -2.69 21.40 24.89
C GLY A 472 -3.08 22.73 24.25
N GLY A 473 -4.36 22.91 24.08
CA GLY A 473 -4.98 24.11 23.49
C GLY A 473 -6.48 24.07 23.67
N SER A 474 -7.17 25.07 23.15
CA SER A 474 -8.60 25.24 23.31
C SER A 474 -9.37 25.41 22.00
N THR A 475 -8.65 25.57 20.89
CA THR A 475 -9.24 25.86 19.58
C THR A 475 -8.80 24.86 18.53
N TRP A 476 -9.59 24.72 17.46
CA TRP A 476 -9.24 23.96 16.27
C TRP A 476 -7.92 24.43 15.66
N ASN A 477 -7.73 25.75 15.51
CA ASN A 477 -6.54 26.28 14.85
C ASN A 477 -5.24 25.98 15.62
N GLU A 478 -5.28 26.02 16.95
CA GLU A 478 -4.13 25.59 17.77
C GLU A 478 -3.85 24.11 17.56
N PHE A 479 -4.87 23.27 17.61
CA PHE A 479 -4.74 21.83 17.41
C PHE A 479 -4.23 21.48 16.00
N GLU A 480 -4.73 22.14 14.96
CA GLU A 480 -4.33 21.90 13.56
C GLU A 480 -2.83 22.14 13.36
N GLN A 481 -2.27 23.18 13.96
CA GLN A 481 -0.84 23.47 13.88
C GLN A 481 -0.01 22.35 14.52
N GLU A 482 -0.43 21.88 15.69
CA GLU A 482 0.23 20.78 16.39
C GLU A 482 0.10 19.45 15.65
N LEU A 483 -1.07 19.17 15.09
CA LEU A 483 -1.32 17.97 14.27
C LEU A 483 -0.43 17.96 13.02
N LEU A 484 -0.34 19.08 12.31
CA LEU A 484 0.50 19.21 11.10
C LEU A 484 1.98 19.06 11.40
N HIS A 485 2.41 19.48 12.60
CA HIS A 485 3.81 19.32 13.02
C HIS A 485 4.14 17.86 13.39
N ASP A 486 3.20 17.15 14.02
CA ASP A 486 3.41 15.78 14.53
C ASP A 486 3.22 14.70 13.45
N ALA A 487 2.36 14.93 12.44
CA ALA A 487 2.00 13.98 11.37
C ALA A 487 3.11 13.85 10.33
#